data_f0675e84160dcdb68caf287b76abff41
#
_entry.id   f0675e84160dcdb68caf287b76abff41
#
_cell.length_a   1.000
_cell.length_b   1.000
_cell.length_c   1.000
_cell.angle_alpha   90.00
_cell.angle_beta   90.00
_cell.angle_gamma   90.00
#
_symmetry.space_group_name_H-M   'P 1'
#
loop_
_entity.id
_entity.type
_entity.pdbx_description
1 polymer ?
#
loop_
_entity_poly.entity_id
_entity_poly.type
_entity_poly.pdbx_seq_one_letter_code
_entity_poly.pdbx_strand_id
1 'polypeptide(L)'
;MTIADNKKAFHDYFIEERFEAGMALEGWEVKSIRAGRVQLKEAYVIVKGAEIFLFGAHISPLPTASTHIKPDPVRDRKLLMHADEISKLIGKVERAGYTLVPLNMHFSKGRIKCEIGLAKGKKQYDKRETEKERDWQREQQKIMKQNIR
;
A
#
# COMPACT_ATOMS: atom_id res chain seq x y z
N MET A 1 -1.18 -2.01 14.59
CA MET A 1 -1.42 -3.40 14.15
C MET A 1 -1.78 -3.41 12.66
N THR A 2 -1.01 -4.14 11.87
CA THR A 2 -1.21 -4.21 10.42
C THR A 2 -2.36 -5.16 10.07
N ILE A 3 -3.25 -4.69 9.20
CA ILE A 3 -4.40 -5.48 8.74
C ILE A 3 -4.08 -6.17 7.42
N ALA A 4 -3.45 -5.44 6.50
CA ALA A 4 -3.07 -5.95 5.19
C ALA A 4 -1.76 -5.31 4.73
N ASP A 5 -0.91 -6.10 4.09
CA ASP A 5 0.36 -5.67 3.54
C ASP A 5 0.37 -5.77 2.02
N ASN A 6 1.17 -4.91 1.38
CA ASN A 6 1.38 -4.96 -0.06
C ASN A 6 2.86 -5.24 -0.36
N LYS A 7 3.25 -6.50 -0.25
CA LYS A 7 4.64 -6.91 -0.48
C LYS A 7 5.11 -6.65 -1.92
N LYS A 8 4.19 -6.70 -2.87
CA LYS A 8 4.49 -6.44 -4.28
C LYS A 8 5.01 -5.03 -4.50
N ALA A 9 4.53 -4.04 -3.73
CA ALA A 9 5.01 -2.67 -3.84
C ALA A 9 6.50 -2.56 -3.53
N PHE A 10 6.97 -3.26 -2.52
CA PHE A 10 8.39 -3.26 -2.16
C PHE A 10 9.27 -3.98 -3.18
N HIS A 11 8.71 -4.94 -3.90
CA HIS A 11 9.42 -5.63 -4.96
C HIS A 11 9.51 -4.77 -6.22
N ASP A 12 8.43 -4.09 -6.59
CA ASP A 12 8.32 -3.35 -7.86
C ASP A 12 8.81 -1.91 -7.80
N TYR A 13 8.93 -1.33 -6.60
CA TYR A 13 9.22 0.08 -6.42
C TYR A 13 10.31 0.33 -5.38
N PHE A 14 11.07 1.41 -5.60
CA PHE A 14 11.93 1.99 -4.57
C PHE A 14 11.10 2.98 -3.77
N ILE A 15 10.88 2.70 -2.50
CA ILE A 15 10.08 3.53 -1.60
C ILE A 15 10.99 4.55 -0.92
N GLU A 16 10.82 5.83 -1.23
CA GLU A 16 11.66 6.91 -0.65
C GLU A 16 11.08 7.51 0.62
N GLU A 17 9.78 7.76 0.63
CA GLU A 17 9.09 8.32 1.80
C GLU A 17 7.80 7.59 2.05
N ARG A 18 7.35 7.59 3.30
CA ARG A 18 6.09 6.96 3.71
C ARG A 18 5.21 7.99 4.40
N PHE A 19 3.91 7.88 4.16
CA PHE A 19 2.91 8.79 4.73
C PHE A 19 1.73 7.97 5.23
N GLU A 20 1.15 8.40 6.36
CA GLU A 20 -0.07 7.80 6.89
C GLU A 20 -1.27 8.63 6.44
N ALA A 21 -2.24 8.00 5.82
CA ALA A 21 -3.46 8.64 5.36
C ALA A 21 -4.68 8.04 6.03
N GLY A 22 -5.66 8.88 6.37
CA GLY A 22 -6.98 8.41 6.74
C GLY A 22 -7.73 7.92 5.52
N MET A 23 -8.85 7.24 5.72
CA MET A 23 -9.66 6.72 4.63
C MET A 23 -11.13 7.07 4.84
N ALA A 24 -11.77 7.55 3.77
CA ALA A 24 -13.22 7.75 3.77
C ALA A 24 -13.89 6.41 3.42
N LEU A 25 -14.40 5.74 4.44
CA LEU A 25 -14.96 4.40 4.32
C LEU A 25 -16.45 4.35 4.62
N GLU A 26 -17.14 3.42 3.98
CA GLU A 26 -18.51 3.10 4.32
C GLU A 26 -18.55 2.12 5.51
N GLY A 27 -19.67 2.06 6.22
CA GLY A 27 -19.77 1.19 7.40
C GLY A 27 -19.46 -0.27 7.13
N TRP A 28 -19.94 -0.81 6.01
CA TRP A 28 -19.67 -2.21 5.65
C TRP A 28 -18.19 -2.45 5.35
N GLU A 29 -17.50 -1.44 4.82
CA GLU A 29 -16.06 -1.53 4.53
C GLU A 29 -15.26 -1.62 5.81
N VAL A 30 -15.61 -0.82 6.82
CA VAL A 30 -14.97 -0.86 8.13
C VAL A 30 -15.08 -2.25 8.75
N LYS A 31 -16.28 -2.83 8.72
CA LYS A 31 -16.52 -4.17 9.25
C LYS A 31 -15.71 -5.23 8.51
N SER A 32 -15.68 -5.16 7.18
CA SER A 32 -14.92 -6.11 6.35
C SER A 32 -13.43 -6.00 6.59
N ILE A 33 -12.89 -4.80 6.68
CA ILE A 33 -11.47 -4.57 6.95
C ILE A 33 -11.10 -5.12 8.33
N ARG A 34 -11.93 -4.89 9.35
CA ARG A 34 -11.70 -5.44 10.69
C ARG A 34 -11.68 -6.96 10.70
N ALA A 35 -12.43 -7.57 9.80
CA ALA A 35 -12.45 -9.03 9.63
C ALA A 35 -11.30 -9.55 8.75
N GLY A 36 -10.40 -8.67 8.30
CA GLY A 36 -9.27 -9.04 7.46
C GLY A 36 -9.61 -9.30 6.00
N ARG A 37 -10.79 -8.89 5.55
CA ARG A 37 -11.26 -9.13 4.18
C ARG A 37 -10.87 -8.02 3.22
N VAL A 38 -9.58 -7.70 3.16
CA VAL A 38 -9.05 -6.67 2.28
C VAL A 38 -7.78 -7.16 1.60
N GLN A 39 -7.63 -6.82 0.32
CA GLN A 39 -6.44 -7.14 -0.47
C GLN A 39 -5.93 -5.88 -1.17
N LEU A 40 -4.63 -5.64 -1.06
CA LEU A 40 -3.96 -4.49 -1.65
C LEU A 40 -3.11 -4.83 -2.87
N LYS A 41 -3.02 -6.10 -3.24
CA LYS A 41 -2.11 -6.59 -4.28
C LYS A 41 -2.27 -5.85 -5.62
N GLU A 42 -3.50 -5.59 -6.02
CA GLU A 42 -3.81 -4.90 -7.27
C GLU A 42 -4.13 -3.42 -7.07
N ALA A 43 -3.90 -2.91 -5.86
CA ALA A 43 -4.24 -1.54 -5.52
C ALA A 43 -3.14 -0.57 -5.90
N TYR A 44 -3.54 0.65 -6.22
CA TYR A 44 -2.63 1.76 -6.44
C TYR A 44 -3.30 3.06 -5.99
N VAL A 45 -2.48 4.11 -5.84
CA VAL A 45 -2.96 5.43 -5.42
C VAL A 45 -2.97 6.34 -6.64
N ILE A 46 -4.10 7.00 -6.86
CA ILE A 46 -4.25 7.94 -7.99
C ILE A 46 -4.49 9.35 -7.48
N VAL A 47 -4.04 10.32 -8.28
CA VAL A 47 -4.32 11.73 -8.07
C VAL A 47 -5.45 12.12 -9.00
N LYS A 48 -6.50 12.72 -8.44
CA LYS A 48 -7.65 13.17 -9.22
C LYS A 48 -8.07 14.55 -8.73
N GLY A 49 -7.82 15.57 -9.57
CA GLY A 49 -7.96 16.94 -9.12
C GLY A 49 -6.93 17.27 -8.04
N ALA A 50 -7.37 17.88 -6.95
CA ALA A 50 -6.52 18.19 -5.82
C ALA A 50 -6.64 17.13 -4.70
N GLU A 51 -7.10 15.93 -5.03
CA GLU A 51 -7.36 14.86 -4.07
C GLU A 51 -6.65 13.59 -4.47
N ILE A 52 -6.46 12.69 -3.49
CA ILE A 52 -5.86 11.39 -3.72
C ILE A 52 -6.83 10.27 -3.33
N PHE A 53 -6.79 9.18 -4.09
CA PHE A 53 -7.71 8.05 -3.92
C PHE A 53 -6.95 6.74 -3.94
N LEU A 54 -7.42 5.79 -3.15
CA LEU A 54 -6.98 4.40 -3.22
C LEU A 54 -7.87 3.70 -4.25
N PHE A 55 -7.26 3.22 -5.32
CA PHE A 55 -7.94 2.57 -6.44
C PHE A 55 -7.56 1.09 -6.50
N GLY A 56 -8.54 0.25 -6.81
CA GLY A 56 -8.29 -1.17 -7.04
C GLY A 56 -8.09 -2.03 -5.80
N ALA A 57 -8.20 -1.45 -4.60
CA ALA A 57 -8.20 -2.24 -3.38
C ALA A 57 -9.49 -3.04 -3.28
N HIS A 58 -9.38 -4.34 -3.06
CA HIS A 58 -10.53 -5.22 -2.97
C HIS A 58 -10.94 -5.42 -1.51
N ILE A 59 -12.15 -4.98 -1.16
CA ILE A 59 -12.73 -5.18 0.17
C ILE A 59 -13.98 -6.04 -0.01
N SER A 60 -13.89 -7.31 0.43
CA SER A 60 -14.98 -8.27 0.27
C SER A 60 -16.08 -8.02 1.30
N PRO A 61 -17.36 -7.86 0.87
CA PRO A 61 -18.45 -7.71 1.83
C PRO A 61 -18.61 -8.96 2.70
N LEU A 62 -19.01 -8.74 3.96
CA LEU A 62 -19.32 -9.84 4.85
C LEU A 62 -20.65 -10.47 4.47
N PRO A 63 -20.84 -11.80 4.68
CA PRO A 63 -22.12 -12.46 4.40
C PRO A 63 -23.30 -11.87 5.18
N THR A 64 -23.00 -11.18 6.29
CA THR A 64 -24.01 -10.54 7.15
C THR A 64 -24.33 -9.10 6.75
N ALA A 65 -23.78 -8.62 5.62
CA ALA A 65 -24.06 -7.27 5.14
C ALA A 65 -25.56 -7.07 4.90
N SER A 66 -26.07 -5.88 5.22
CA SER A 66 -27.49 -5.56 5.05
C SER A 66 -27.90 -5.66 3.58
N THR A 67 -29.11 -6.20 3.34
CA THR A 67 -29.67 -6.31 1.99
C THR A 67 -29.97 -4.95 1.36
N HIS A 68 -30.02 -3.89 2.17
CA HIS A 68 -30.24 -2.51 1.70
C HIS A 68 -28.96 -1.85 1.16
N ILE A 69 -27.82 -2.46 1.40
CA ILE A 69 -26.52 -1.96 0.95
C ILE A 69 -26.15 -2.71 -0.33
N LYS A 70 -25.73 -1.96 -1.36
CA LYS A 70 -25.13 -2.52 -2.56
C LYS A 70 -23.63 -2.29 -2.49
N PRO A 71 -22.86 -3.16 -1.82
CA PRO A 71 -21.45 -2.95 -1.64
C PRO A 71 -20.69 -3.13 -2.95
N ASP A 72 -19.81 -2.17 -3.25
CA ASP A 72 -18.87 -2.26 -4.37
C ASP A 72 -17.50 -2.63 -3.80
N PRO A 73 -17.02 -3.86 -4.01
CA PRO A 73 -15.74 -4.31 -3.44
C PRO A 73 -14.53 -3.51 -3.91
N VAL A 74 -14.61 -2.90 -5.09
CA VAL A 74 -13.48 -2.20 -5.72
C VAL A 74 -13.71 -0.69 -5.87
N ARG A 75 -14.59 -0.14 -5.07
CA ARG A 75 -14.89 1.29 -5.06
C ARG A 75 -13.62 2.13 -4.79
N ASP A 76 -13.49 3.27 -5.44
CA ASP A 76 -12.42 4.24 -5.14
C ASP A 76 -12.63 4.80 -3.73
N ARG A 77 -11.58 4.78 -2.89
CA ARG A 77 -11.65 5.31 -1.52
C ARG A 77 -10.78 6.54 -1.42
N LYS A 78 -11.41 7.65 -1.02
CA LYS A 78 -10.68 8.90 -0.82
C LYS A 78 -9.72 8.75 0.36
N LEU A 79 -8.48 9.16 0.16
CA LEU A 79 -7.48 9.20 1.22
C LEU A 79 -7.45 10.59 1.83
N LEU A 80 -7.40 10.63 3.16
CA LEU A 80 -7.50 11.87 3.93
C LEU A 80 -6.14 12.22 4.50
N MET A 81 -5.59 13.34 4.03
CA MET A 81 -4.31 13.89 4.46
C MET A 81 -4.43 15.41 4.57
N HIS A 82 -3.47 16.02 5.22
CA HIS A 82 -3.41 17.48 5.26
C HIS A 82 -3.16 18.04 3.86
N ALA A 83 -3.75 19.19 3.56
CA ALA A 83 -3.66 19.82 2.24
C ALA A 83 -2.20 20.05 1.81
N ASP A 84 -1.33 20.40 2.75
CA ASP A 84 0.10 20.62 2.48
C ASP A 84 0.79 19.33 2.03
N GLU A 85 0.47 18.22 2.67
CA GLU A 85 1.01 16.91 2.32
C GLU A 85 0.52 16.48 0.94
N ILE A 86 -0.76 16.67 0.66
CA ILE A 86 -1.36 16.33 -0.64
C ILE A 86 -0.70 17.15 -1.75
N SER A 87 -0.52 18.45 -1.56
CA SER A 87 0.13 19.33 -2.54
C SER A 87 1.56 18.90 -2.82
N LYS A 88 2.31 18.53 -1.79
CA LYS A 88 3.68 18.03 -1.91
C LYS A 88 3.72 16.74 -2.73
N LEU A 89 2.83 15.80 -2.44
CA LEU A 89 2.77 14.52 -3.15
C LEU A 89 2.39 14.69 -4.61
N ILE A 90 1.40 15.53 -4.90
CA ILE A 90 0.98 15.83 -6.27
C ILE A 90 2.14 16.43 -7.06
N GLY A 91 2.87 17.38 -6.47
CA GLY A 91 4.03 17.97 -7.12
C GLY A 91 5.11 16.96 -7.44
N LYS A 92 5.40 16.04 -6.54
CA LYS A 92 6.39 14.98 -6.77
C LYS A 92 5.96 14.03 -7.88
N VAL A 93 4.69 13.64 -7.91
CA VAL A 93 4.15 12.76 -8.95
C VAL A 93 4.23 13.44 -10.34
N GLU A 94 3.80 14.69 -10.43
CA GLU A 94 3.72 15.40 -11.71
C GLU A 94 5.07 15.88 -12.23
N ARG A 95 5.97 16.34 -11.37
CA ARG A 95 7.22 17.00 -11.77
C ARG A 95 8.45 16.11 -11.72
N ALA A 96 8.50 15.19 -10.76
CA ALA A 96 9.70 14.39 -10.50
C ALA A 96 9.57 12.92 -10.91
N GLY A 97 8.45 12.54 -11.53
CA GLY A 97 8.26 11.18 -12.02
C GLY A 97 8.04 10.14 -10.96
N TYR A 98 7.64 10.54 -9.76
CA TYR A 98 7.29 9.61 -8.68
C TYR A 98 5.89 9.07 -8.89
N THR A 99 5.62 7.93 -8.26
CA THR A 99 4.27 7.37 -8.17
C THR A 99 3.93 7.14 -6.70
N LEU A 100 2.65 6.98 -6.42
CA LEU A 100 2.17 6.70 -5.06
C LEU A 100 1.66 5.26 -5.03
N VAL A 101 2.07 4.50 -4.02
CA VAL A 101 1.67 3.11 -3.86
C VAL A 101 1.15 2.87 -2.45
N PRO A 102 0.10 2.06 -2.29
CA PRO A 102 -0.36 1.68 -0.96
C PRO A 102 0.59 0.61 -0.41
N LEU A 103 1.07 0.79 0.80
CA LEU A 103 1.99 -0.12 1.45
C LEU A 103 1.30 -1.08 2.40
N ASN A 104 0.36 -0.58 3.18
CA ASN A 104 -0.40 -1.40 4.12
C ASN A 104 -1.64 -0.66 4.61
N MET A 105 -2.55 -1.41 5.23
CA MET A 105 -3.63 -0.87 6.05
C MET A 105 -3.39 -1.31 7.48
N HIS A 106 -3.63 -0.42 8.43
CA HIS A 106 -3.38 -0.69 9.84
C HIS A 106 -4.35 0.10 10.72
N PHE A 107 -4.44 -0.33 11.99
CA PHE A 107 -5.18 0.44 12.99
C PHE A 107 -4.24 1.40 13.69
N SER A 108 -4.69 2.65 13.83
CA SER A 108 -3.99 3.67 14.58
C SER A 108 -5.03 4.46 15.38
N LYS A 109 -4.91 4.42 16.71
CA LYS A 109 -5.83 5.13 17.62
C LYS A 109 -7.31 4.80 17.35
N GLY A 110 -7.60 3.52 17.10
CA GLY A 110 -8.95 3.04 16.83
C GLY A 110 -9.50 3.34 15.44
N ARG A 111 -8.69 3.91 14.55
CA ARG A 111 -9.09 4.23 13.19
C ARG A 111 -8.29 3.43 12.17
N ILE A 112 -8.91 3.14 11.04
CA ILE A 112 -8.25 2.46 9.94
C ILE A 112 -7.47 3.50 9.13
N LYS A 113 -6.18 3.26 8.97
CA LYS A 113 -5.27 4.12 8.21
C LYS A 113 -4.62 3.32 7.09
N CYS A 114 -4.24 4.02 6.03
CA CYS A 114 -3.49 3.44 4.93
C CYS A 114 -2.13 4.12 4.87
N GLU A 115 -1.06 3.34 4.94
CA GLU A 115 0.28 3.87 4.72
C GLU A 115 0.55 3.88 3.23
N ILE A 116 0.93 5.03 2.70
CA ILE A 116 1.26 5.17 1.28
C ILE A 116 2.73 5.53 1.13
N GLY A 117 3.32 5.07 0.04
CA GLY A 117 4.72 5.31 -0.27
C GLY A 117 4.89 6.21 -1.48
N LEU A 118 5.81 7.16 -1.38
CA LEU A 118 6.29 7.93 -2.51
C LEU A 118 7.44 7.12 -3.14
N ALA A 119 7.26 6.69 -4.38
CA ALA A 119 8.09 5.64 -4.94
C ALA A 119 8.47 5.89 -6.40
N LYS A 120 9.54 5.23 -6.82
CA LYS A 120 9.93 5.13 -8.23
C LYS A 120 9.91 3.67 -8.64
N GLY A 121 9.38 3.40 -9.85
CA GLY A 121 9.36 2.05 -10.39
C GLY A 121 10.77 1.52 -10.63
N LYS A 122 11.00 0.28 -10.28
CA LYS A 122 12.25 -0.42 -10.58
C LYS A 122 12.25 -0.86 -12.04
N LYS A 123 13.34 -0.63 -12.74
CA LYS A 123 13.54 -1.20 -14.06
C LYS A 123 13.77 -2.71 -13.92
N GLN A 124 13.53 -3.45 -14.98
CA GLN A 124 13.64 -4.91 -14.93
C GLN A 124 15.02 -5.39 -14.43
N TYR A 125 16.08 -4.75 -14.86
CA TYR A 125 17.41 -5.12 -14.41
C TYR A 125 17.65 -4.82 -12.92
N ASP A 126 17.03 -3.74 -12.39
CA ASP A 126 17.10 -3.40 -10.96
C ASP A 126 16.46 -4.49 -10.10
N LYS A 127 15.35 -5.04 -10.56
CA LYS A 127 14.68 -6.15 -9.89
C LYS A 127 15.58 -7.39 -9.84
N ARG A 128 16.25 -7.70 -10.94
CA ARG A 128 17.20 -8.82 -11.04
C ARG A 128 18.39 -8.63 -10.10
N GLU A 129 18.96 -7.45 -10.05
CA GLU A 129 20.07 -7.14 -9.14
C GLU A 129 19.68 -7.28 -7.68
N THR A 130 18.49 -6.80 -7.32
CA THR A 130 17.97 -6.93 -5.96
C THR A 130 17.84 -8.41 -5.57
N GLU A 131 17.34 -9.24 -6.46
CA GLU A 131 17.19 -10.67 -6.24
C GLU A 131 18.56 -11.36 -6.10
N LYS A 132 19.51 -11.02 -6.97
CA LYS A 132 20.89 -11.54 -6.90
C LYS A 132 21.57 -11.16 -5.60
N GLU A 133 21.43 -9.92 -5.15
CA GLU A 133 21.98 -9.48 -3.88
C GLU A 133 21.43 -10.26 -2.69
N ARG A 134 20.12 -10.50 -2.67
CA ARG A 134 19.50 -11.31 -1.62
C ARG A 134 20.03 -12.73 -1.61
N ASP A 135 20.17 -13.36 -2.78
CA ASP A 135 20.69 -14.70 -2.90
C ASP A 135 22.16 -14.77 -2.47
N TRP A 136 22.96 -13.80 -2.88
CA TRP A 136 24.36 -13.71 -2.49
C TRP A 136 24.51 -13.57 -0.97
N GLN A 137 23.72 -12.74 -0.35
CA GLN A 137 23.71 -12.55 1.11
C GLN A 137 23.35 -13.86 1.82
N ARG A 138 22.40 -14.61 1.30
CA ARG A 138 22.01 -15.91 1.86
C ARG A 138 23.17 -16.91 1.78
N GLU A 139 23.88 -16.96 0.67
CA GLU A 139 25.04 -17.82 0.50
C GLU A 139 26.17 -17.44 1.45
N GLN A 140 26.43 -16.16 1.60
CA GLN A 140 27.43 -15.64 2.57
C GLN A 140 27.08 -16.06 3.99
N GLN A 141 25.83 -15.96 4.39
CA GLN A 141 25.38 -16.38 5.71
C GLN A 141 25.56 -17.88 5.93
N LYS A 142 25.33 -18.71 4.92
CA LYS A 142 25.56 -20.16 4.99
C LYS A 142 27.02 -20.46 5.16
N ILE A 143 27.90 -19.82 4.41
CA ILE A 143 29.34 -20.01 4.51
C ILE A 143 29.84 -19.62 5.89
N MET A 144 29.40 -18.47 6.40
CA MET A 144 29.76 -18.01 7.75
C MET A 144 29.32 -19.00 8.83
N LYS A 145 28.13 -19.54 8.73
CA LYS A 145 27.62 -20.56 9.67
C LYS A 145 28.44 -21.84 9.62
N GLN A 146 28.90 -22.23 8.44
CA GLN A 146 29.77 -23.41 8.28
C GLN A 146 31.16 -23.18 8.88
N ASN A 147 31.68 -21.97 8.75
CA ASN A 147 33.02 -21.62 9.25
C ASN A 147 33.11 -21.44 10.76
N ILE A 148 31.97 -21.21 11.40
CA ILE A 148 31.90 -21.02 12.87
C ILE A 148 31.88 -22.35 13.64
N ARG A 149 31.76 -23.46 12.98
CA ARG A 149 31.77 -24.80 13.60
C ARG A 149 33.19 -25.25 13.98
#